data_06b6a40a029b3d2816e0cbcb8783cef2
#
_entry.id   06b6a40a029b3d2816e0cbcb8783cef2
#
_cell.length_a   1.000
_cell.length_b   1.000
_cell.length_c   1.000
_cell.angle_alpha   90.00
_cell.angle_beta   90.00
_cell.angle_gamma   90.00
#
_symmetry.space_group_name_H-M   'P 1'
#
loop_
_entity.id
_entity.type
_entity.pdbx_description
1 polymer ?
#
loop_
_entity_poly.entity_id
_entity_poly.type
_entity_poly.pdbx_seq_one_letter_code
_entity_poly.pdbx_strand_id
1 'polypeptide(L)'
;MADELIDILDRNGKQTGEVRLKSEAHRLGMYHASVHIWFYTINGKVLLQKRAKDKDTFPDLWDISVAGHIGTGETIENSALREIDEEIGLSINEKQLDFIGTYLSEKQPSPNMFDNEFHYIFLSELKVSIEELTLQKEEVSEIKLMPIILLTNHIQDINMHKNYVPHDPQYYDFILKEITNRLI
;
A
#
# COMPACT_ATOMS: atom_id res chain seq x y z
N MET A 1 17.39 0.68 -5.91
CA MET A 1 16.49 0.36 -7.04
C MET A 1 16.65 1.36 -8.17
N ALA A 2 16.35 0.95 -9.42
CA ALA A 2 16.23 1.91 -10.51
C ALA A 2 15.03 2.83 -10.23
N ASP A 3 15.15 4.11 -10.59
CA ASP A 3 14.06 5.08 -10.46
C ASP A 3 12.99 4.77 -11.53
N GLU A 4 11.75 4.64 -11.12
CA GLU A 4 10.65 4.20 -11.99
C GLU A 4 10.05 5.37 -12.77
N LEU A 5 9.57 5.11 -13.99
CA LEU A 5 8.74 6.03 -14.75
C LEU A 5 7.27 5.81 -14.38
N ILE A 6 6.61 6.89 -14.01
CA ILE A 6 5.19 6.90 -13.60
C ILE A 6 4.40 7.93 -14.38
N ASP A 7 3.12 7.65 -14.59
CA ASP A 7 2.19 8.57 -15.24
C ASP A 7 1.75 9.65 -14.23
N ILE A 8 1.76 10.92 -14.67
CA ILE A 8 1.35 12.06 -13.86
C ILE A 8 -0.15 12.30 -14.01
N LEU A 9 -0.80 12.48 -12.87
CA LEU A 9 -2.22 12.78 -12.78
C LEU A 9 -2.45 14.27 -12.46
N ASP A 10 -3.64 14.76 -12.77
CA ASP A 10 -4.12 16.02 -12.22
C ASP A 10 -4.74 15.81 -10.82
N ARG A 11 -5.14 16.89 -10.17
CA ARG A 11 -5.72 16.84 -8.82
C ARG A 11 -7.05 16.06 -8.73
N ASN A 12 -7.65 15.74 -9.86
CA ASN A 12 -8.88 14.95 -9.93
C ASN A 12 -8.62 13.47 -10.27
N GLY A 13 -7.34 13.07 -10.35
CA GLY A 13 -6.93 11.70 -10.69
C GLY A 13 -6.96 11.40 -12.19
N LYS A 14 -7.06 12.42 -13.05
CA LYS A 14 -7.07 12.23 -14.50
C LYS A 14 -5.64 12.30 -15.05
N GLN A 15 -5.30 11.39 -15.96
CA GLN A 15 -4.01 11.40 -16.64
C GLN A 15 -3.78 12.72 -17.40
N THR A 16 -2.60 13.31 -17.19
CA THR A 16 -2.18 14.55 -17.87
C THR A 16 -1.50 14.27 -19.22
N GLY A 17 -1.04 13.05 -19.44
CA GLY A 17 -0.18 12.63 -20.54
C GLY A 17 1.31 12.88 -20.29
N GLU A 18 1.67 13.43 -19.12
CA GLU A 18 3.06 13.54 -18.70
C GLU A 18 3.54 12.25 -18.04
N VAL A 19 4.82 11.94 -18.25
CA VAL A 19 5.55 10.84 -17.58
C VAL A 19 6.77 11.43 -16.90
N ARG A 20 7.04 11.03 -15.67
CA ARG A 20 8.20 11.47 -14.88
C ARG A 20 8.84 10.31 -14.15
N LEU A 21 10.08 10.51 -13.74
CA LEU A 21 10.70 9.66 -12.73
C LEU A 21 9.98 9.85 -11.39
N LYS A 22 9.78 8.77 -10.65
CA LYS A 22 9.15 8.77 -9.33
C LYS A 22 9.79 9.79 -8.39
N SER A 23 11.11 9.82 -8.33
CA SER A 23 11.87 10.77 -7.50
C SER A 23 11.58 12.23 -7.87
N GLU A 24 11.39 12.52 -9.17
CA GLU A 24 11.03 13.85 -9.65
C GLU A 24 9.60 14.21 -9.28
N ALA A 25 8.65 13.29 -9.46
CA ALA A 25 7.25 13.48 -9.10
C ALA A 25 7.10 13.80 -7.60
N HIS A 26 7.77 13.04 -6.74
CA HIS A 26 7.79 13.29 -5.28
C HIS A 26 8.43 14.64 -4.94
N ARG A 27 9.55 14.99 -5.57
CA ARG A 27 10.22 16.27 -5.33
C ARG A 27 9.36 17.47 -5.75
N LEU A 28 8.59 17.35 -6.81
CA LEU A 28 7.76 18.41 -7.37
C LEU A 28 6.32 18.41 -6.84
N GLY A 29 5.93 17.44 -6.02
CA GLY A 29 4.58 17.30 -5.50
C GLY A 29 3.54 16.98 -6.58
N MET A 30 3.94 16.25 -7.61
CA MET A 30 3.05 15.84 -8.68
C MET A 30 2.17 14.68 -8.23
N TYR A 31 0.89 14.71 -8.65
CA TYR A 31 -0.03 13.61 -8.36
C TYR A 31 0.28 12.41 -9.26
N HIS A 32 0.24 11.24 -8.68
CA HIS A 32 0.45 9.98 -9.36
C HIS A 32 -0.36 8.86 -8.70
N ALA A 33 -0.28 7.66 -9.25
CA ALA A 33 -1.07 6.54 -8.78
C ALA A 33 -0.22 5.47 -8.10
N SER A 34 -0.79 4.84 -7.09
CA SER A 34 -0.26 3.65 -6.44
C SER A 34 -1.33 2.60 -6.23
N VAL A 35 -0.92 1.36 -6.04
CA VAL A 35 -1.78 0.25 -5.64
C VAL A 35 -1.56 -0.06 -4.16
N HIS A 36 -2.64 -0.23 -3.43
CA HIS A 36 -2.65 -0.66 -2.04
C HIS A 36 -3.41 -1.97 -1.93
N ILE A 37 -2.74 -3.03 -1.54
CA ILE A 37 -3.33 -4.35 -1.39
C ILE A 37 -3.38 -4.72 0.08
N TRP A 38 -4.56 -5.06 0.57
CA TRP A 38 -4.79 -5.55 1.92
C TRP A 38 -5.13 -7.02 1.88
N PHE A 39 -4.22 -7.85 2.34
CA PHE A 39 -4.49 -9.26 2.56
C PHE A 39 -5.14 -9.47 3.92
N TYR A 40 -6.22 -10.23 3.93
CA TYR A 40 -6.93 -10.62 5.15
C TYR A 40 -7.14 -12.14 5.20
N THR A 41 -7.32 -12.68 6.39
CA THR A 41 -7.63 -14.09 6.60
C THR A 41 -9.08 -14.25 7.01
N ILE A 42 -9.69 -15.42 6.72
CA ILE A 42 -11.04 -15.74 7.14
C ILE A 42 -11.25 -15.67 8.67
N ASN A 43 -10.16 -15.72 9.45
CA ASN A 43 -10.18 -15.63 10.91
C ASN A 43 -10.05 -14.16 11.42
N GLY A 44 -10.26 -13.17 10.57
CA GLY A 44 -10.28 -11.75 10.96
C GLY A 44 -8.90 -11.18 11.33
N LYS A 45 -7.85 -11.63 10.66
CA LYS A 45 -6.53 -11.01 10.74
C LYS A 45 -6.19 -10.33 9.42
N VAL A 46 -5.37 -9.30 9.47
CA VAL A 46 -4.78 -8.65 8.31
C VAL A 46 -3.27 -8.90 8.27
N LEU A 47 -2.73 -9.05 7.07
CA LEU A 47 -1.29 -9.08 6.87
C LEU A 47 -0.78 -7.64 6.88
N LEU A 48 0.24 -7.38 7.68
CA LEU A 48 0.98 -6.12 7.69
C LEU A 48 2.43 -6.40 7.32
N GLN A 49 3.02 -5.48 6.56
CA GLN A 49 4.45 -5.47 6.29
C GLN A 49 5.16 -4.43 7.14
N LYS A 50 6.42 -4.67 7.45
CA LYS A 50 7.30 -3.68 8.03
C LYS A 50 8.25 -3.19 6.94
N ARG A 51 8.22 -1.90 6.67
CA ARG A 51 9.04 -1.26 5.63
C ARG A 51 10.52 -1.45 5.94
N ALA A 52 11.32 -1.66 4.90
CA ALA A 52 12.77 -1.74 5.06
C ALA A 52 13.34 -0.44 5.63
N LYS A 53 14.49 -0.54 6.32
CA LYS A 53 15.13 0.60 6.98
C LYS A 53 15.69 1.65 6.02
N ASP A 54 15.94 1.23 4.78
CA ASP A 54 16.55 2.08 3.73
C ASP A 54 15.50 2.70 2.80
N LYS A 55 14.19 2.62 3.15
CA LYS A 55 13.12 3.27 2.39
C LYS A 55 13.17 4.79 2.56
N ASP A 56 12.95 5.52 1.46
CA ASP A 56 12.97 6.99 1.43
C ASP A 56 11.85 7.61 2.28
N THR A 57 10.71 6.92 2.38
CA THR A 57 9.55 7.37 3.16
C THR A 57 9.23 6.37 4.25
N PHE A 58 8.97 6.85 5.46
CA PHE A 58 8.49 6.07 6.59
C PHE A 58 9.27 4.75 6.85
N PRO A 59 10.63 4.77 6.92
CA PRO A 59 11.42 3.55 7.16
C PRO A 59 11.10 2.93 8.52
N ASP A 60 11.22 1.59 8.59
CA ASP A 60 11.06 0.78 9.82
C ASP A 60 9.68 0.88 10.48
N LEU A 61 8.65 1.41 9.78
CA LEU A 61 7.26 1.44 10.24
C LEU A 61 6.44 0.28 9.68
N TRP A 62 5.41 -0.11 10.41
CA TRP A 62 4.40 -1.04 9.93
C TRP A 62 3.46 -0.35 8.94
N ASP A 63 3.15 -1.06 7.86
CA ASP A 63 2.32 -0.58 6.78
C ASP A 63 1.29 -1.65 6.38
N ILE A 64 0.51 -1.35 5.38
CA ILE A 64 -0.43 -2.26 4.74
C ILE A 64 0.27 -3.52 4.21
N SER A 65 -0.45 -4.47 3.61
CA SER A 65 0.16 -5.73 3.22
C SER A 65 1.17 -5.59 2.08
N VAL A 66 0.80 -4.88 1.00
CA VAL A 66 1.64 -4.60 -0.18
C VAL A 66 1.27 -3.22 -0.73
N ALA A 67 2.25 -2.43 -1.12
CA ALA A 67 2.03 -1.12 -1.74
C ALA A 67 3.12 -0.75 -2.72
N GLY A 68 2.74 -0.33 -3.93
CA GLY A 68 3.70 0.10 -4.93
C GLY A 68 3.12 1.08 -5.94
N HIS A 69 3.98 1.69 -6.74
CA HIS A 69 3.57 2.64 -7.77
C HIS A 69 3.05 1.92 -9.03
N ILE A 70 2.18 2.60 -9.74
CA ILE A 70 1.75 2.13 -11.06
C ILE A 70 2.75 2.65 -12.09
N GLY A 71 3.48 1.73 -12.71
CA GLY A 71 4.43 2.06 -13.76
C GLY A 71 3.74 2.60 -15.02
N THR A 72 4.44 3.42 -15.80
CA THR A 72 3.90 3.98 -17.04
C THR A 72 3.39 2.90 -17.98
N GLY A 73 2.11 3.02 -18.37
CA GLY A 73 1.45 2.09 -19.27
C GLY A 73 0.95 0.78 -18.65
N GLU A 74 1.14 0.58 -17.33
CA GLU A 74 0.55 -0.55 -16.63
C GLU A 74 -0.94 -0.31 -16.32
N THR A 75 -1.70 -1.41 -16.23
CA THR A 75 -3.04 -1.36 -15.59
C THR A 75 -2.91 -1.46 -14.07
N ILE A 76 -3.92 -1.00 -13.35
CA ILE A 76 -3.92 -1.06 -11.89
C ILE A 76 -3.83 -2.50 -11.38
N GLU A 77 -4.49 -3.45 -12.07
CA GLU A 77 -4.47 -4.87 -11.71
C GLU A 77 -3.10 -5.50 -11.95
N ASN A 78 -2.46 -5.19 -13.09
CA ASN A 78 -1.13 -5.71 -13.41
C ASN A 78 -0.08 -5.19 -12.41
N SER A 79 -0.15 -3.90 -12.06
CA SER A 79 0.72 -3.32 -11.04
C SER A 79 0.49 -3.98 -9.68
N ALA A 80 -0.77 -4.22 -9.28
CA ALA A 80 -1.06 -4.91 -8.03
C ALA A 80 -0.50 -6.34 -7.99
N LEU A 81 -0.65 -7.10 -9.09
CA LEU A 81 -0.11 -8.46 -9.19
C LEU A 81 1.41 -8.48 -9.17
N ARG A 82 2.06 -7.54 -9.87
CA ARG A 82 3.52 -7.39 -9.88
C ARG A 82 4.05 -7.07 -8.48
N GLU A 83 3.49 -6.09 -7.80
CA GLU A 83 3.92 -5.70 -6.45
C GLU A 83 3.74 -6.83 -5.43
N ILE A 84 2.66 -7.61 -5.53
CA ILE A 84 2.45 -8.79 -4.68
C ILE A 84 3.55 -9.83 -4.90
N ASP A 85 3.88 -10.12 -6.16
CA ASP A 85 4.93 -11.10 -6.49
C ASP A 85 6.31 -10.58 -6.06
N GLU A 86 6.60 -9.31 -6.30
CA GLU A 86 7.89 -8.68 -5.95
C GLU A 86 8.09 -8.58 -4.44
N GLU A 87 7.16 -7.97 -3.69
CA GLU A 87 7.34 -7.67 -2.28
C GLU A 87 7.24 -8.89 -1.35
N ILE A 88 6.31 -9.81 -1.64
CA ILE A 88 6.02 -10.96 -0.76
C ILE A 88 6.11 -12.33 -1.43
N GLY A 89 6.49 -12.40 -2.72
CA GLY A 89 6.68 -13.65 -3.45
C GLY A 89 5.41 -14.49 -3.61
N LEU A 90 4.24 -13.85 -3.62
CA LEU A 90 2.96 -14.54 -3.73
C LEU A 90 2.36 -14.34 -5.13
N SER A 91 2.19 -15.42 -5.88
CA SER A 91 1.51 -15.37 -7.18
C SER A 91 0.02 -15.64 -7.01
N ILE A 92 -0.80 -14.65 -7.35
CA ILE A 92 -2.26 -14.76 -7.40
C ILE A 92 -2.76 -14.34 -8.79
N ASN A 93 -4.03 -14.58 -9.09
CA ASN A 93 -4.64 -14.11 -10.33
C ASN A 93 -5.56 -12.91 -10.06
N GLU A 94 -5.84 -12.13 -11.11
CA GLU A 94 -6.67 -10.93 -11.05
C GLU A 94 -8.03 -11.14 -10.37
N LYS A 95 -8.66 -12.31 -10.53
CA LYS A 95 -9.96 -12.63 -9.92
C LYS A 95 -9.93 -12.74 -8.39
N GLN A 96 -8.74 -12.79 -7.81
CA GLN A 96 -8.54 -12.79 -6.36
C GLN A 96 -8.34 -11.37 -5.80
N LEU A 97 -8.20 -10.38 -6.68
CA LEU A 97 -8.18 -8.96 -6.33
C LEU A 97 -9.60 -8.40 -6.35
N ASP A 98 -10.04 -7.87 -5.24
CA ASP A 98 -11.33 -7.21 -5.09
C ASP A 98 -11.09 -5.70 -4.96
N PHE A 99 -11.32 -4.95 -6.05
CA PHE A 99 -11.18 -3.49 -6.06
C PHE A 99 -12.29 -2.85 -5.23
N ILE A 100 -11.94 -2.09 -4.20
CA ILE A 100 -12.91 -1.49 -3.28
C ILE A 100 -13.00 0.03 -3.40
N GLY A 101 -12.10 0.67 -4.12
CA GLY A 101 -12.16 2.11 -4.35
C GLY A 101 -10.80 2.78 -4.47
N THR A 102 -10.85 4.10 -4.61
CA THR A 102 -9.65 4.96 -4.70
C THR A 102 -9.65 5.97 -3.56
N TYR A 103 -8.49 6.19 -2.96
CA TYR A 103 -8.30 7.16 -1.87
C TYR A 103 -7.19 8.15 -2.24
N LEU A 104 -7.48 9.45 -2.18
CA LEU A 104 -6.46 10.50 -2.36
C LEU A 104 -5.73 10.73 -1.03
N SER A 105 -4.42 10.60 -1.06
CA SER A 105 -3.52 10.93 0.04
C SER A 105 -2.59 12.06 -0.38
N GLU A 106 -2.55 13.13 0.40
CA GLU A 106 -1.63 14.25 0.20
C GLU A 106 -0.77 14.36 1.46
N LYS A 107 0.52 13.98 1.37
CA LYS A 107 1.46 13.98 2.49
C LYS A 107 2.74 14.71 2.14
N GLN A 108 3.40 15.24 3.15
CA GLN A 108 4.73 15.82 3.04
C GLN A 108 5.67 15.19 4.07
N PRO A 109 6.25 14.00 3.76
CA PRO A 109 7.14 13.29 4.69
C PRO A 109 8.38 14.06 5.10
N SER A 110 8.86 14.96 4.22
CA SER A 110 9.99 15.87 4.51
C SER A 110 9.82 17.19 3.73
N PRO A 111 10.61 18.23 4.06
CA PRO A 111 10.48 19.56 3.41
C PRO A 111 10.61 19.55 1.88
N ASN A 112 11.31 18.56 1.33
CA ASN A 112 11.58 18.45 -0.12
C ASN A 112 10.94 17.20 -0.75
N MET A 113 10.01 16.56 -0.07
CA MET A 113 9.35 15.35 -0.55
C MET A 113 7.85 15.45 -0.31
N PHE A 114 7.10 15.29 -1.37
CA PHE A 114 5.64 15.26 -1.37
C PHE A 114 5.19 13.89 -1.84
N ASP A 115 4.16 13.39 -1.20
CA ASP A 115 3.59 12.06 -1.46
C ASP A 115 2.10 12.26 -1.75
N ASN A 116 1.82 12.72 -2.98
CA ASN A 116 0.48 13.05 -3.45
C ASN A 116 -0.02 11.91 -4.34
N GLU A 117 -0.69 10.95 -3.73
CA GLU A 117 -1.04 9.69 -4.38
C GLU A 117 -2.54 9.41 -4.41
N PHE A 118 -2.98 8.87 -5.54
CA PHE A 118 -4.24 8.18 -5.65
C PHE A 118 -4.00 6.69 -5.40
N HIS A 119 -4.35 6.21 -4.21
CA HIS A 119 -4.25 4.81 -3.84
C HIS A 119 -5.42 4.02 -4.41
N TYR A 120 -5.18 3.14 -5.38
CA TYR A 120 -6.14 2.17 -5.87
C TYR A 120 -6.12 0.95 -4.94
N ILE A 121 -7.23 0.72 -4.23
CA ILE A 121 -7.27 -0.17 -3.08
C ILE A 121 -7.91 -1.50 -3.46
N PHE A 122 -7.19 -2.57 -3.18
CA PHE A 122 -7.66 -3.94 -3.36
C PHE A 122 -7.68 -4.71 -2.04
N LEU A 123 -8.66 -5.57 -1.90
CA LEU A 123 -8.68 -6.62 -0.88
C LEU A 123 -8.40 -7.98 -1.53
N SER A 124 -7.70 -8.84 -0.81
CA SER A 124 -7.51 -10.25 -1.21
C SER A 124 -7.48 -11.15 0.02
N GLU A 125 -8.10 -12.32 -0.08
CA GLU A 125 -8.01 -13.33 0.98
C GLU A 125 -6.64 -14.01 0.93
N LEU A 126 -5.89 -13.96 2.04
CA LEU A 126 -4.65 -14.72 2.19
C LEU A 126 -4.96 -16.19 2.51
N LYS A 127 -4.72 -17.08 1.54
CA LYS A 127 -5.02 -18.51 1.62
C LYS A 127 -3.81 -19.38 1.92
N VAL A 128 -2.64 -18.79 1.99
CA VAL A 128 -1.37 -19.46 2.33
C VAL A 128 -0.89 -19.04 3.70
N SER A 129 0.02 -19.81 4.28
CA SER A 129 0.68 -19.43 5.51
C SER A 129 1.70 -18.32 5.26
N ILE A 130 1.92 -17.43 6.23
CA ILE A 130 2.93 -16.36 6.08
C ILE A 130 4.36 -16.90 5.99
N GLU A 131 4.60 -18.12 6.45
CA GLU A 131 5.89 -18.82 6.34
C GLU A 131 6.19 -19.27 4.89
N GLU A 132 5.18 -19.32 4.02
CA GLU A 132 5.34 -19.63 2.60
C GLU A 132 5.71 -18.39 1.76
N LEU A 133 5.58 -17.18 2.34
CA LEU A 133 5.88 -15.94 1.65
C LEU A 133 7.39 -15.68 1.59
N THR A 134 7.84 -15.13 0.47
CA THR A 134 9.24 -14.75 0.24
C THR A 134 9.37 -13.24 0.16
N LEU A 135 10.03 -12.61 1.13
CA LEU A 135 10.10 -11.16 1.20
C LEU A 135 11.26 -10.60 0.37
N GLN A 136 10.98 -9.58 -0.41
CA GLN A 136 11.99 -8.73 -1.01
C GLN A 136 12.58 -7.82 0.09
N LYS A 137 13.74 -8.18 0.62
CA LYS A 137 14.33 -7.57 1.82
C LYS A 137 14.66 -6.09 1.68
N GLU A 138 14.85 -5.62 0.46
CA GLU A 138 15.07 -4.22 0.12
C GLU A 138 13.82 -3.37 0.33
N GLU A 139 12.63 -4.00 0.27
CA GLU A 139 11.33 -3.34 0.44
C GLU A 139 10.67 -3.67 1.79
N VAL A 140 10.69 -4.96 2.16
CA VAL A 140 9.95 -5.51 3.29
C VAL A 140 10.88 -6.22 4.23
N SER A 141 11.10 -5.67 5.43
CA SER A 141 11.97 -6.26 6.45
C SER A 141 11.30 -7.40 7.22
N GLU A 142 10.00 -7.30 7.48
CA GLU A 142 9.23 -8.23 8.31
C GLU A 142 7.74 -8.21 7.89
N ILE A 143 7.02 -9.31 8.13
CA ILE A 143 5.57 -9.38 8.00
C ILE A 143 4.95 -9.98 9.26
N LYS A 144 3.67 -9.67 9.50
CA LYS A 144 2.89 -10.28 10.59
C LYS A 144 1.41 -10.34 10.26
N LEU A 145 0.72 -11.33 10.82
CA LEU A 145 -0.75 -11.35 10.88
C LEU A 145 -1.23 -10.68 12.17
N MET A 146 -2.05 -9.65 12.03
CA MET A 146 -2.59 -8.89 13.15
C MET A 146 -4.12 -8.97 13.18
N PRO A 147 -4.75 -9.32 14.33
CA PRO A 147 -6.21 -9.26 14.46
C PRO A 147 -6.73 -7.84 14.16
N ILE A 148 -7.80 -7.73 13.38
CA ILE A 148 -8.42 -6.45 13.00
C ILE A 148 -8.70 -5.59 14.23
N ILE A 149 -9.29 -6.17 15.28
CA ILE A 149 -9.60 -5.45 16.51
C ILE A 149 -8.35 -4.87 17.19
N LEU A 150 -7.23 -5.59 17.12
CA LEU A 150 -5.97 -5.11 17.71
C LEU A 150 -5.37 -4.00 16.86
N LEU A 151 -5.42 -4.10 15.53
CA LEU A 151 -4.98 -3.03 14.63
C LEU A 151 -5.80 -1.76 14.87
N THR A 152 -7.14 -1.87 14.94
CA THR A 152 -8.02 -0.74 15.26
C THR A 152 -7.60 -0.03 16.55
N ASN A 153 -7.35 -0.80 17.61
CA ASN A 153 -6.91 -0.23 18.88
C ASN A 153 -5.54 0.46 18.77
N HIS A 154 -4.59 -0.13 18.02
CA HIS A 154 -3.27 0.47 17.83
C HIS A 154 -3.32 1.78 17.03
N ILE A 155 -4.16 1.86 15.99
CA ILE A 155 -4.31 3.08 15.19
C ILE A 155 -4.94 4.21 16.01
N GLN A 156 -5.83 3.89 16.95
CA GLN A 156 -6.47 4.87 17.84
C GLN A 156 -5.62 5.28 19.04
N ASP A 157 -4.63 4.47 19.42
CA ASP A 157 -3.74 4.75 20.54
C ASP A 157 -2.55 5.62 20.09
N ILE A 158 -2.40 6.81 20.70
CA ILE A 158 -1.36 7.79 20.35
C ILE A 158 0.08 7.25 20.51
N ASN A 159 0.29 6.29 21.42
CA ASN A 159 1.61 5.69 21.63
C ASN A 159 1.91 4.55 20.65
N MET A 160 0.87 3.84 20.21
CA MET A 160 1.01 2.72 19.28
C MET A 160 0.99 3.19 17.83
N HIS A 161 0.18 4.20 17.51
CA HIS A 161 0.04 4.76 16.17
C HIS A 161 1.38 5.18 15.53
N LYS A 162 2.31 5.70 16.30
CA LYS A 162 3.65 6.11 15.82
C LYS A 162 4.50 4.97 15.23
N ASN A 163 4.11 3.71 15.44
CA ASN A 163 4.79 2.55 14.87
C ASN A 163 4.26 2.18 13.47
N TYR A 164 3.28 2.92 12.97
CA TYR A 164 2.61 2.68 11.69
C TYR A 164 2.81 3.86 10.75
N VAL A 165 2.79 3.57 9.44
CA VAL A 165 2.73 4.64 8.43
C VAL A 165 1.49 5.49 8.70
N PRO A 166 1.62 6.83 8.75
CA PRO A 166 0.53 7.72 9.17
C PRO A 166 -0.51 7.89 8.05
N HIS A 167 -1.26 6.82 7.75
CA HIS A 167 -2.45 6.95 6.92
C HIS A 167 -3.57 7.64 7.70
N ASP A 168 -4.48 8.31 6.98
CA ASP A 168 -5.61 8.97 7.60
C ASP A 168 -6.50 7.97 8.36
N PRO A 169 -7.06 8.37 9.51
CA PRO A 169 -8.00 7.50 10.23
C PRO A 169 -9.16 7.02 9.36
N GLN A 170 -9.69 7.90 8.48
CA GLN A 170 -10.78 7.55 7.56
C GLN A 170 -10.39 6.47 6.55
N TYR A 171 -9.11 6.45 6.12
CA TYR A 171 -8.57 5.40 5.27
C TYR A 171 -8.64 4.03 5.97
N TYR A 172 -8.13 3.95 7.20
CA TYR A 172 -8.19 2.72 7.99
C TYR A 172 -9.62 2.28 8.27
N ASP A 173 -10.49 3.20 8.68
CA ASP A 173 -11.90 2.91 8.97
C ASP A 173 -12.62 2.32 7.75
N PHE A 174 -12.38 2.89 6.57
CA PHE A 174 -12.91 2.38 5.31
C PHE A 174 -12.46 0.94 5.04
N ILE A 175 -11.16 0.68 5.08
CA ILE A 175 -10.58 -0.64 4.81
C ILE A 175 -11.08 -1.70 5.80
N LEU A 176 -10.97 -1.40 7.10
CA LEU A 176 -11.31 -2.38 8.14
C LEU A 176 -12.81 -2.71 8.15
N LYS A 177 -13.66 -1.74 7.79
CA LYS A 177 -15.09 -1.97 7.58
C LYS A 177 -15.33 -2.89 6.37
N GLU A 178 -14.67 -2.64 5.24
CA GLU A 178 -14.82 -3.44 4.04
C GLU A 178 -14.33 -4.89 4.26
N ILE A 179 -13.23 -5.09 4.99
CA ILE A 179 -12.78 -6.44 5.37
C ILE A 179 -13.80 -7.10 6.30
N THR A 180 -14.28 -6.39 7.32
CA THR A 180 -15.26 -6.93 8.28
C THR A 180 -16.53 -7.39 7.58
N ASN A 181 -17.03 -6.67 6.60
CA ASN A 181 -18.21 -7.04 5.82
C ASN A 181 -18.03 -8.36 5.05
N ARG A 182 -16.80 -8.74 4.71
CA ARG A 182 -16.48 -9.99 4.00
C ARG A 182 -16.29 -11.19 4.93
N LEU A 183 -16.23 -10.96 6.23
CA LEU A 183 -16.07 -12.01 7.26
C LEU A 183 -17.40 -12.48 7.84
N ILE A 184 -18.49 -11.82 7.48
CA ILE A 184 -19.87 -12.17 7.91
C ILE A 184 -20.52 -13.03 6.81
#